data_b27eb1d1f9bfc730cae2db24edd7fac4
#
_entry.id   b27eb1d1f9bfc730cae2db24edd7fac4
#
_cell.length_a   1.000
_cell.length_b   1.000
_cell.length_c   1.000
_cell.angle_alpha   90.00
_cell.angle_beta   90.00
_cell.angle_gamma   90.00
#
_symmetry.space_group_name_H-M   'P 1'
#
loop_
_entity.id
_entity.type
_entity.pdbx_description
1 polymer ?
#
loop_
_entity_poly.entity_id
_entity_poly.type
_entity_poly.pdbx_seq_one_letter_code
_entity_poly.pdbx_strand_id
1 'polypeptide(L)'
;MTWIRKAGLAVGLALVVVGSTGCSYNTFVSQEEGIKAQWAQVENQLQRRNDLIPNLVETVKGIAQQEQDVFGRIADSRAKLAGATTPEQQMQAANEQTAALARLLVVVENYPQLRSNEQFARLMDELAGTENRIAVERMRYNERVQAYNTSRRQFPSNITASLFGFKEHALFDAPKEAEALPRVNFGRPGGA
;
A
#
# COMPACT_ATOMS: atom_id res chain seq x y z
N MET A 1 46.80 36.65 -19.38
CA MET A 1 46.11 36.72 -18.05
C MET A 1 44.67 36.24 -18.07
N THR A 2 43.93 36.31 -19.16
CA THR A 2 42.53 35.89 -19.30
C THR A 2 42.30 34.36 -19.30
N TRP A 3 43.28 33.58 -19.74
CA TRP A 3 43.16 32.11 -19.85
C TRP A 3 43.22 31.41 -18.47
N ILE A 4 44.12 31.86 -17.59
CA ILE A 4 44.25 31.35 -16.21
C ILE A 4 42.98 31.64 -15.38
N ARG A 5 42.35 32.80 -15.59
CA ARG A 5 41.09 33.17 -14.93
C ARG A 5 39.93 32.30 -15.41
N LYS A 6 39.89 31.98 -16.72
CA LYS A 6 38.87 31.07 -17.30
C LYS A 6 39.08 29.62 -16.84
N ALA A 7 40.32 29.16 -16.74
CA ALA A 7 40.62 27.82 -16.20
C ALA A 7 40.24 27.70 -14.72
N GLY A 8 40.55 28.71 -13.90
CA GLY A 8 40.17 28.74 -12.48
C GLY A 8 38.64 28.73 -12.28
N LEU A 9 37.91 29.50 -13.10
CA LEU A 9 36.44 29.50 -13.08
C LEU A 9 35.86 28.12 -13.48
N ALA A 10 36.40 27.45 -14.49
CA ALA A 10 35.99 26.14 -14.91
C ALA A 10 36.22 25.06 -13.84
N VAL A 11 37.38 25.08 -13.18
CA VAL A 11 37.71 24.18 -12.06
C VAL A 11 36.80 24.44 -10.86
N GLY A 12 36.56 25.70 -10.51
CA GLY A 12 35.62 26.06 -9.43
C GLY A 12 34.19 25.57 -9.72
N LEU A 13 33.70 25.72 -10.95
CA LEU A 13 32.39 25.25 -11.35
C LEU A 13 32.30 23.71 -11.31
N ALA A 14 33.34 23.01 -11.75
CA ALA A 14 33.41 21.55 -11.70
C ALA A 14 33.40 21.02 -10.25
N LEU A 15 34.11 21.67 -9.32
CA LEU A 15 34.10 21.29 -7.90
C LEU A 15 32.74 21.50 -7.23
N VAL A 16 32.00 22.55 -7.59
CA VAL A 16 30.63 22.78 -7.10
C VAL A 16 29.68 21.73 -7.63
N VAL A 17 29.79 21.32 -8.88
CA VAL A 17 28.95 20.27 -9.48
C VAL A 17 29.23 18.91 -8.84
N VAL A 18 30.49 18.55 -8.61
CA VAL A 18 30.87 17.29 -7.94
C VAL A 18 30.40 17.25 -6.48
N GLY A 19 30.50 18.36 -5.75
CA GLY A 19 30.03 18.45 -4.37
C GLY A 19 28.50 18.31 -4.25
N SER A 20 27.74 18.91 -5.16
CA SER A 20 26.27 18.82 -5.14
C SER A 20 25.74 17.43 -5.53
N THR A 21 26.44 16.69 -6.40
CA THR A 21 26.07 15.32 -6.77
C THR A 21 26.24 14.32 -5.61
N GLY A 22 27.28 14.47 -4.79
CA GLY A 22 27.48 13.59 -3.63
C GLY A 22 26.40 13.71 -2.57
N CYS A 23 25.95 14.93 -2.26
CA CYS A 23 24.84 15.15 -1.32
C CYS A 23 23.51 14.56 -1.83
N SER A 24 23.23 14.73 -3.13
CA SER A 24 21.99 14.20 -3.73
C SER A 24 21.97 12.68 -3.75
N TYR A 25 23.10 12.01 -4.02
CA TYR A 25 23.20 10.54 -3.98
C TYR A 25 22.86 9.99 -2.58
N ASN A 26 23.50 10.52 -1.55
CA ASN A 26 23.24 10.08 -0.17
C ASN A 26 21.79 10.31 0.24
N THR A 27 21.17 11.38 -0.24
CA THR A 27 19.75 11.67 0.00
C THR A 27 18.86 10.60 -0.64
N PHE A 28 19.12 10.20 -1.87
CA PHE A 28 18.37 9.13 -2.53
C PHE A 28 18.52 7.79 -1.83
N VAL A 29 19.73 7.40 -1.45
CA VAL A 29 19.98 6.17 -0.68
C VAL A 29 19.20 6.19 0.64
N SER A 30 19.24 7.29 1.36
CA SER A 30 18.51 7.44 2.62
C SER A 30 16.98 7.37 2.42
N GLN A 31 16.46 7.96 1.35
CA GLN A 31 15.04 7.91 1.02
C GLN A 31 14.60 6.49 0.61
N GLU A 32 15.41 5.77 -0.20
CA GLU A 32 15.13 4.37 -0.56
C GLU A 32 15.10 3.45 0.66
N GLU A 33 16.07 3.59 1.56
CA GLU A 33 16.06 2.83 2.82
C GLU A 33 14.85 3.21 3.70
N GLY A 34 14.45 4.48 3.70
CA GLY A 34 13.23 4.93 4.35
C GLY A 34 11.96 4.33 3.76
N ILE A 35 11.89 4.17 2.43
CA ILE A 35 10.77 3.49 1.74
C ILE A 35 10.73 2.01 2.11
N LYS A 36 11.87 1.30 2.07
CA LYS A 36 11.97 -0.11 2.46
C LYS A 36 11.53 -0.34 3.90
N ALA A 37 12.01 0.50 4.83
CA ALA A 37 11.64 0.42 6.23
C ALA A 37 10.13 0.64 6.45
N GLN A 38 9.53 1.57 5.70
CA GLN A 38 8.10 1.82 5.77
C GLN A 38 7.29 0.69 5.14
N TRP A 39 7.80 0.10 4.03
CA TRP A 39 7.17 -1.08 3.44
C TRP A 39 7.10 -2.24 4.41
N ALA A 40 8.16 -2.51 5.17
CA ALA A 40 8.18 -3.54 6.20
C ALA A 40 7.07 -3.34 7.25
N GLN A 41 6.68 -2.09 7.58
CA GLN A 41 5.55 -1.85 8.47
C GLN A 41 4.21 -2.23 7.81
N VAL A 42 4.05 -1.96 6.50
CA VAL A 42 2.88 -2.42 5.74
C VAL A 42 2.81 -3.95 5.75
N GLU A 43 3.91 -4.63 5.42
CA GLU A 43 4.00 -6.10 5.42
C GLU A 43 3.60 -6.70 6.77
N ASN A 44 4.09 -6.15 7.87
CA ASN A 44 3.75 -6.59 9.22
C ASN A 44 2.22 -6.54 9.48
N GLN A 45 1.55 -5.48 9.01
CA GLN A 45 0.09 -5.37 9.17
C GLN A 45 -0.66 -6.32 8.21
N LEU A 46 -0.18 -6.48 6.97
CA LEU A 46 -0.74 -7.44 6.02
C LEU A 46 -0.61 -8.88 6.54
N GLN A 47 0.54 -9.23 7.12
CA GLN A 47 0.75 -10.53 7.73
C GLN A 47 -0.22 -10.75 8.90
N ARG A 48 -0.34 -9.77 9.81
CA ARG A 48 -1.28 -9.85 10.94
C ARG A 48 -2.72 -10.08 10.45
N ARG A 49 -3.16 -9.36 9.41
CA ARG A 49 -4.48 -9.59 8.80
C ARG A 49 -4.59 -11.01 8.25
N ASN A 50 -3.57 -11.49 7.55
CA ASN A 50 -3.54 -12.82 6.96
C ASN A 50 -3.62 -13.93 8.02
N ASP A 51 -3.10 -13.70 9.22
CA ASP A 51 -3.13 -14.65 10.33
C ASP A 51 -4.48 -14.71 11.07
N LEU A 52 -5.27 -13.62 11.00
CA LEU A 52 -6.63 -13.58 11.57
C LEU A 52 -7.66 -14.32 10.71
N ILE A 53 -7.45 -14.36 9.40
CA ILE A 53 -8.43 -14.87 8.43
C ILE A 53 -8.79 -16.36 8.65
N PRO A 54 -7.87 -17.30 8.94
CA PRO A 54 -8.24 -18.70 9.18
C PRO A 54 -9.26 -18.87 10.30
N ASN A 55 -9.05 -18.18 11.41
CA ASN A 55 -9.95 -18.26 12.57
C ASN A 55 -11.34 -17.68 12.22
N LEU A 56 -11.37 -16.60 11.43
CA LEU A 56 -12.62 -16.01 10.94
C LEU A 56 -13.36 -16.98 10.02
N VAL A 57 -12.66 -17.58 9.05
CA VAL A 57 -13.22 -18.55 8.11
C VAL A 57 -13.77 -19.77 8.83
N GLU A 58 -13.05 -20.34 9.80
CA GLU A 58 -13.50 -21.49 10.59
C GLU A 58 -14.77 -21.16 11.39
N THR A 59 -14.83 -19.97 11.99
CA THR A 59 -16.02 -19.52 12.73
C THR A 59 -17.24 -19.39 11.82
N VAL A 60 -17.04 -18.85 10.62
CA VAL A 60 -18.14 -18.67 9.62
C VAL A 60 -18.54 -20.01 9.00
N LYS A 61 -17.59 -20.90 8.66
CA LYS A 61 -17.88 -22.23 8.09
C LYS A 61 -18.76 -23.07 8.99
N GLY A 62 -18.63 -22.95 10.31
CA GLY A 62 -19.46 -23.67 11.26
C GLY A 62 -20.96 -23.37 11.13
N ILE A 63 -21.31 -22.19 10.59
CA ILE A 63 -22.69 -21.70 10.49
C ILE A 63 -23.14 -21.60 9.03
N ALA A 64 -22.27 -21.14 8.11
CA ALA A 64 -22.55 -20.85 6.71
C ALA A 64 -21.85 -21.84 5.75
N GLN A 65 -22.06 -23.14 5.93
CA GLN A 65 -21.36 -24.21 5.19
C GLN A 65 -21.59 -24.16 3.66
N GLN A 66 -22.65 -23.51 3.19
CA GLN A 66 -23.02 -23.47 1.79
C GLN A 66 -22.21 -22.44 0.97
N GLU A 67 -21.48 -21.53 1.61
CA GLU A 67 -20.80 -20.41 0.98
C GLU A 67 -19.39 -20.77 0.49
N GLN A 68 -19.26 -21.91 -0.20
CA GLN A 68 -17.98 -22.48 -0.66
C GLN A 68 -17.18 -21.52 -1.54
N ASP A 69 -17.85 -20.77 -2.43
CA ASP A 69 -17.21 -19.83 -3.35
C ASP A 69 -16.51 -18.69 -2.61
N VAL A 70 -17.10 -18.18 -1.54
CA VAL A 70 -16.51 -17.09 -0.73
C VAL A 70 -15.28 -17.59 0.00
N PHE A 71 -15.36 -18.79 0.59
CA PHE A 71 -14.22 -19.41 1.28
C PHE A 71 -13.07 -19.72 0.31
N GLY A 72 -13.38 -20.19 -0.91
CA GLY A 72 -12.41 -20.42 -1.97
C GLY A 72 -11.66 -19.14 -2.34
N ARG A 73 -12.38 -18.05 -2.59
CA ARG A 73 -11.78 -16.74 -2.92
C ARG A 73 -10.88 -16.19 -1.79
N ILE A 74 -11.27 -16.40 -0.53
CA ILE A 74 -10.46 -16.00 0.61
C ILE A 74 -9.17 -16.84 0.66
N ALA A 75 -9.27 -18.16 0.47
CA ALA A 75 -8.11 -19.04 0.44
C ALA A 75 -7.15 -18.68 -0.70
N ASP A 76 -7.67 -18.41 -1.90
CA ASP A 76 -6.90 -18.00 -3.06
C ASP A 76 -6.19 -16.67 -2.84
N SER A 77 -6.88 -15.67 -2.27
CA SER A 77 -6.29 -14.36 -1.97
C SER A 77 -5.17 -14.45 -0.94
N ARG A 78 -5.32 -15.33 0.07
CA ARG A 78 -4.27 -15.62 1.04
C ARG A 78 -3.05 -16.28 0.41
N ALA A 79 -3.28 -17.27 -0.45
CA ALA A 79 -2.19 -17.96 -1.16
C ALA A 79 -1.43 -16.98 -2.07
N LYS A 80 -2.13 -16.10 -2.78
CA LYS A 80 -1.53 -15.03 -3.60
C LYS A 80 -0.67 -14.09 -2.75
N LEU A 81 -1.17 -13.64 -1.61
CA LEU A 81 -0.41 -12.75 -0.73
C LEU A 81 0.84 -13.44 -0.17
N ALA A 82 0.74 -14.70 0.23
CA ALA A 82 1.87 -15.48 0.72
C ALA A 82 2.92 -15.77 -0.37
N GLY A 83 2.50 -15.90 -1.63
CA GLY A 83 3.39 -16.12 -2.78
C GLY A 83 3.95 -14.84 -3.42
N ALA A 84 3.48 -13.67 -3.00
CA ALA A 84 3.93 -12.39 -3.55
C ALA A 84 5.33 -12.03 -3.05
N THR A 85 6.26 -11.79 -3.97
CA THR A 85 7.67 -11.53 -3.66
C THR A 85 8.08 -10.07 -3.86
N THR A 86 7.25 -9.27 -4.55
CA THR A 86 7.51 -7.85 -4.77
C THR A 86 6.44 -6.98 -4.11
N PRO A 87 6.77 -5.74 -3.73
CA PRO A 87 5.79 -4.80 -3.18
C PRO A 87 4.54 -4.64 -4.06
N GLU A 88 4.70 -4.57 -5.38
CA GLU A 88 3.58 -4.43 -6.32
C GLU A 88 2.66 -5.65 -6.30
N GLN A 89 3.23 -6.87 -6.27
CA GLN A 89 2.46 -8.11 -6.15
C GLN A 89 1.73 -8.19 -4.81
N GLN A 90 2.39 -7.78 -3.74
CA GLN A 90 1.79 -7.76 -2.39
C GLN A 90 0.66 -6.72 -2.30
N MET A 91 0.82 -5.54 -2.93
CA MET A 91 -0.24 -4.53 -3.03
C MET A 91 -1.48 -5.07 -3.74
N GLN A 92 -1.28 -5.73 -4.89
CA GLN A 92 -2.37 -6.33 -5.66
C GLN A 92 -3.06 -7.43 -4.86
N ALA A 93 -2.31 -8.36 -4.28
CA ALA A 93 -2.85 -9.46 -3.49
C ALA A 93 -3.59 -8.95 -2.23
N ALA A 94 -3.10 -7.89 -1.59
CA ALA A 94 -3.75 -7.26 -0.45
C ALA A 94 -5.10 -6.63 -0.84
N ASN A 95 -5.19 -6.01 -2.01
CA ASN A 95 -6.45 -5.47 -2.52
C ASN A 95 -7.45 -6.58 -2.87
N GLU A 96 -7.00 -7.67 -3.50
CA GLU A 96 -7.84 -8.85 -3.75
C GLU A 96 -8.37 -9.48 -2.44
N GLN A 97 -7.52 -9.54 -1.41
CA GLN A 97 -7.92 -10.03 -0.09
C GLN A 97 -8.96 -9.12 0.56
N THR A 98 -8.83 -7.80 0.45
CA THR A 98 -9.84 -6.83 0.93
C THR A 98 -11.18 -7.05 0.22
N ALA A 99 -11.18 -7.25 -1.10
CA ALA A 99 -12.40 -7.54 -1.85
C ALA A 99 -13.04 -8.88 -1.45
N ALA A 100 -12.23 -9.92 -1.20
CA ALA A 100 -12.73 -11.22 -0.74
C ALA A 100 -13.37 -11.12 0.66
N LEU A 101 -12.76 -10.38 1.58
CA LEU A 101 -13.29 -10.13 2.91
C LEU A 101 -14.58 -9.31 2.88
N ALA A 102 -14.69 -8.31 2.00
CA ALA A 102 -15.92 -7.55 1.81
C ALA A 102 -17.10 -8.45 1.40
N ARG A 103 -16.86 -9.44 0.53
CA ARG A 103 -17.88 -10.43 0.16
C ARG A 103 -18.30 -11.31 1.33
N LEU A 104 -17.35 -11.71 2.19
CA LEU A 104 -17.68 -12.46 3.41
C LEU A 104 -18.62 -11.67 4.32
N LEU A 105 -18.41 -10.36 4.44
CA LEU A 105 -19.28 -9.49 5.25
C LEU A 105 -20.72 -9.46 4.72
N VAL A 106 -20.89 -9.41 3.39
CA VAL A 106 -22.22 -9.49 2.76
C VAL A 106 -22.90 -10.83 3.07
N VAL A 107 -22.16 -11.94 3.05
CA VAL A 107 -22.70 -13.26 3.43
C VAL A 107 -23.15 -13.25 4.89
N VAL A 108 -22.33 -12.72 5.80
CA VAL A 108 -22.66 -12.66 7.23
C VAL A 108 -23.98 -11.92 7.52
N GLU A 109 -24.38 -10.97 6.67
CA GLU A 109 -25.67 -10.28 6.81
C GLU A 109 -26.86 -11.24 6.71
N ASN A 110 -26.73 -12.34 5.98
CA ASN A 110 -27.77 -13.37 5.81
C ASN A 110 -27.80 -14.39 6.96
N TYR A 111 -26.83 -14.33 7.89
CA TYR A 111 -26.70 -15.27 9.00
C TYR A 111 -26.71 -14.56 10.36
N PRO A 112 -27.89 -14.21 10.93
CA PRO A 112 -27.99 -13.46 12.18
C PRO A 112 -27.26 -14.11 13.37
N GLN A 113 -27.13 -15.45 13.34
CA GLN A 113 -26.44 -16.22 14.39
C GLN A 113 -24.94 -15.88 14.45
N LEU A 114 -24.31 -15.48 13.33
CA LEU A 114 -22.91 -15.02 13.30
C LEU A 114 -22.74 -13.70 14.04
N ARG A 115 -23.72 -12.80 13.90
CA ARG A 115 -23.68 -11.50 14.59
C ARG A 115 -23.77 -11.63 16.11
N SER A 116 -24.45 -12.69 16.61
CA SER A 116 -24.58 -13.00 18.03
C SER A 116 -23.39 -13.77 18.60
N ASN A 117 -22.46 -14.24 17.73
CA ASN A 117 -21.32 -15.02 18.15
C ASN A 117 -20.20 -14.10 18.66
N GLU A 118 -19.88 -14.21 19.95
CA GLU A 118 -18.82 -13.37 20.57
C GLU A 118 -17.43 -13.54 19.92
N GLN A 119 -17.07 -14.75 19.52
CA GLN A 119 -15.79 -15.02 18.89
C GLN A 119 -15.71 -14.36 17.53
N PHE A 120 -16.82 -14.42 16.75
CA PHE A 120 -16.92 -13.72 15.47
C PHE A 120 -16.79 -12.20 15.66
N ALA A 121 -17.52 -11.62 16.62
CA ALA A 121 -17.46 -10.19 16.92
C ALA A 121 -16.04 -9.72 17.26
N ARG A 122 -15.33 -10.44 18.13
CA ARG A 122 -13.94 -10.15 18.49
C ARG A 122 -12.99 -10.22 17.31
N LEU A 123 -13.13 -11.24 16.44
CA LEU A 123 -12.31 -11.36 15.23
C LEU A 123 -12.57 -10.22 14.24
N MET A 124 -13.81 -9.79 14.13
CA MET A 124 -14.18 -8.65 13.29
C MET A 124 -13.60 -7.33 13.82
N ASP A 125 -13.62 -7.11 15.13
CA ASP A 125 -13.01 -5.93 15.75
C ASP A 125 -11.49 -5.92 15.54
N GLU A 126 -10.82 -7.06 15.68
CA GLU A 126 -9.39 -7.17 15.40
C GLU A 126 -9.08 -6.95 13.94
N LEU A 127 -9.90 -7.48 13.03
CA LEU A 127 -9.75 -7.30 11.59
C LEU A 127 -9.92 -5.83 11.21
N ALA A 128 -10.96 -5.15 11.73
CA ALA A 128 -11.19 -3.74 11.51
C ALA A 128 -10.04 -2.88 12.06
N GLY A 129 -9.53 -3.21 13.25
CA GLY A 129 -8.36 -2.56 13.82
C GLY A 129 -7.10 -2.74 12.98
N THR A 130 -6.92 -3.92 12.39
CA THR A 130 -5.79 -4.19 11.49
C THR A 130 -5.93 -3.43 10.17
N GLU A 131 -7.14 -3.38 9.59
CA GLU A 131 -7.41 -2.61 8.36
C GLU A 131 -7.12 -1.13 8.54
N ASN A 132 -7.53 -0.53 9.67
CA ASN A 132 -7.19 0.85 9.99
C ASN A 132 -5.67 1.08 10.08
N ARG A 133 -4.93 0.14 10.67
CA ARG A 133 -3.46 0.23 10.70
C ARG A 133 -2.85 0.10 9.32
N ILE A 134 -3.32 -0.84 8.49
CA ILE A 134 -2.89 -0.97 7.09
C ILE A 134 -3.10 0.35 6.36
N ALA A 135 -4.26 0.99 6.50
CA ALA A 135 -4.56 2.26 5.86
C ALA A 135 -3.57 3.37 6.28
N VAL A 136 -3.23 3.45 7.57
CA VAL A 136 -2.23 4.41 8.07
C VAL A 136 -0.84 4.13 7.52
N GLU A 137 -0.39 2.87 7.53
CA GLU A 137 0.96 2.53 7.04
C GLU A 137 1.07 2.68 5.52
N ARG A 138 -0.02 2.43 4.76
CA ARG A 138 -0.11 2.74 3.32
C ARG A 138 0.02 4.24 3.05
N MET A 139 -0.67 5.07 3.82
CA MET A 139 -0.55 6.53 3.70
C MET A 139 0.90 6.97 3.92
N ARG A 140 1.55 6.51 5.00
CA ARG A 140 2.94 6.83 5.30
C ARG A 140 3.91 6.33 4.22
N TYR A 141 3.67 5.14 3.67
CA TYR A 141 4.44 4.61 2.55
C TYR A 141 4.31 5.52 1.32
N ASN A 142 3.09 5.89 0.96
CA ASN A 142 2.83 6.77 -0.18
C ASN A 142 3.46 8.16 -0.01
N GLU A 143 3.46 8.72 1.19
CA GLU A 143 4.14 9.99 1.49
C GLU A 143 5.66 9.89 1.22
N ARG A 144 6.30 8.80 1.66
CA ARG A 144 7.73 8.58 1.41
C ARG A 144 8.03 8.38 -0.06
N VAL A 145 7.24 7.57 -0.75
CA VAL A 145 7.36 7.34 -2.20
C VAL A 145 7.16 8.65 -2.97
N GLN A 146 6.17 9.44 -2.61
CA GLN A 146 5.92 10.74 -3.23
C GLN A 146 7.10 11.70 -3.04
N ALA A 147 7.64 11.79 -1.82
CA ALA A 147 8.80 12.63 -1.53
C ALA A 147 10.02 12.20 -2.36
N TYR A 148 10.30 10.91 -2.45
CA TYR A 148 11.37 10.35 -3.27
C TYR A 148 11.16 10.62 -4.76
N ASN A 149 10.01 10.30 -5.31
CA ASN A 149 9.69 10.51 -6.72
C ASN A 149 9.75 12.00 -7.10
N THR A 150 9.36 12.89 -6.18
CA THR A 150 9.48 14.34 -6.35
C THR A 150 10.95 14.76 -6.39
N SER A 151 11.77 14.32 -5.41
CA SER A 151 13.21 14.61 -5.38
C SER A 151 13.92 14.13 -6.65
N ARG A 152 13.52 12.98 -7.17
CA ARG A 152 14.05 12.39 -8.39
C ARG A 152 13.77 13.24 -9.64
N ARG A 153 12.67 14.01 -9.66
CA ARG A 153 12.29 14.88 -10.78
C ARG A 153 12.82 16.31 -10.67
N GLN A 154 13.23 16.74 -9.48
CA GLN A 154 13.71 18.10 -9.23
C GLN A 154 15.14 18.29 -9.73
N PHE A 155 15.43 19.48 -10.26
CA PHE A 155 16.79 19.93 -10.56
C PHE A 155 17.48 20.43 -9.27
N PRO A 156 18.78 20.11 -9.04
CA PRO A 156 19.69 19.33 -9.87
C PRO A 156 19.67 17.82 -9.60
N SER A 157 18.87 17.31 -8.66
CA SER A 157 18.84 15.91 -8.21
C SER A 157 18.49 14.93 -9.32
N ASN A 158 17.69 15.36 -10.32
CA ASN A 158 17.33 14.55 -11.49
C ASN A 158 18.55 14.08 -12.30
N ILE A 159 19.61 14.86 -12.33
CA ILE A 159 20.87 14.46 -13.00
C ILE A 159 21.51 13.29 -12.24
N THR A 160 21.58 13.39 -10.91
CA THR A 160 22.09 12.32 -10.06
C THR A 160 21.24 11.05 -10.19
N ALA A 161 19.92 11.21 -10.16
CA ALA A 161 18.99 10.09 -10.29
C ALA A 161 19.17 9.35 -11.63
N SER A 162 19.33 10.08 -12.73
CA SER A 162 19.57 9.50 -14.05
C SER A 162 20.92 8.82 -14.15
N LEU A 163 21.98 9.43 -13.62
CA LEU A 163 23.35 8.92 -13.69
C LEU A 163 23.53 7.62 -12.90
N PHE A 164 22.93 7.52 -11.72
CA PHE A 164 23.05 6.37 -10.84
C PHE A 164 21.90 5.36 -10.95
N GLY A 165 20.95 5.61 -11.84
CA GLY A 165 19.88 4.65 -12.18
C GLY A 165 18.80 4.53 -11.10
N PHE A 166 18.57 5.55 -10.27
CA PHE A 166 17.46 5.60 -9.33
C PHE A 166 16.12 5.55 -10.06
N LYS A 167 15.31 4.51 -9.78
CA LYS A 167 14.03 4.26 -10.45
C LYS A 167 12.86 4.86 -9.65
N GLU A 168 11.75 5.07 -10.34
CA GLU A 168 10.50 5.47 -9.72
C GLU A 168 9.91 4.32 -8.90
N HIS A 169 9.43 4.62 -7.71
CA HIS A 169 8.68 3.68 -6.88
C HIS A 169 7.19 3.83 -7.11
N ALA A 170 6.47 2.70 -7.14
CA ALA A 170 5.03 2.68 -7.28
C ALA A 170 4.35 3.10 -5.97
N LEU A 171 3.26 3.85 -6.09
CA LEU A 171 2.37 4.16 -4.97
C LEU A 171 1.46 2.95 -4.68
N PHE A 172 1.07 2.80 -3.44
CA PHE A 172 0.06 1.84 -3.05
C PHE A 172 -1.33 2.42 -3.37
N ASP A 173 -1.91 2.01 -4.49
CA ASP A 173 -3.21 2.50 -4.93
C ASP A 173 -4.36 1.95 -4.07
N ALA A 174 -5.42 2.74 -3.93
CA ALA A 174 -6.67 2.27 -3.36
C ALA A 174 -7.31 1.20 -4.28
N PRO A 175 -8.08 0.24 -3.73
CA PRO A 175 -8.86 -0.67 -4.55
C PRO A 175 -9.76 0.12 -5.51
N LYS A 176 -9.85 -0.30 -6.79
CA LYS A 176 -10.65 0.39 -7.81
C LYS A 176 -12.14 0.48 -7.44
N GLU A 177 -12.62 -0.46 -6.63
CA GLU A 177 -13.99 -0.45 -6.10
C GLU A 177 -14.22 0.72 -5.12
N ALA A 178 -13.17 1.22 -4.45
CA ALA A 178 -13.26 2.38 -3.56
C ALA A 178 -13.43 3.71 -4.31
N GLU A 179 -13.11 3.76 -5.61
CA GLU A 179 -13.32 4.93 -6.46
C GLU A 179 -14.79 5.09 -6.89
N ALA A 180 -15.57 4.00 -6.86
CA ALA A 180 -17.00 4.03 -7.13
C ALA A 180 -17.75 4.50 -5.89
N LEU A 181 -17.83 5.84 -5.70
CA LEU A 181 -18.71 6.40 -4.69
C LEU A 181 -20.12 5.87 -4.90
N PRO A 182 -20.79 5.26 -3.90
CA PRO A 182 -22.18 4.89 -4.02
C PRO A 182 -22.98 6.17 -4.31
N ARG A 183 -23.59 6.24 -5.47
CA ARG A 183 -24.52 7.33 -5.81
C ARG A 183 -25.74 7.18 -4.92
N VAL A 184 -25.75 7.92 -3.83
CA VAL A 184 -26.96 8.06 -2.99
C VAL A 184 -27.99 8.82 -3.82
N ASN A 185 -28.94 8.08 -4.38
CA ASN A 185 -30.05 8.68 -5.11
C ASN A 185 -31.13 9.09 -4.10
N PHE A 186 -31.10 10.35 -3.69
CA PHE A 186 -32.18 10.95 -2.93
C PHE A 186 -33.39 11.24 -3.86
N GLY A 187 -33.89 10.22 -4.56
CA GLY A 187 -35.10 10.32 -5.33
C GLY A 187 -36.23 10.79 -4.42
N ARG A 188 -36.74 12.00 -4.63
CA ARG A 188 -38.01 12.42 -4.04
C ARG A 188 -39.05 11.36 -4.40
N PRO A 189 -39.78 10.79 -3.41
CA PRO A 189 -40.96 10.00 -3.75
C PRO A 189 -41.92 10.93 -4.50
N GLY A 190 -42.24 10.54 -5.74
CA GLY A 190 -43.11 11.29 -6.62
C GLY A 190 -44.42 11.61 -5.90
N GLY A 191 -44.75 12.88 -5.83
CA GLY A 191 -46.07 13.33 -5.46
C GLY A 191 -47.06 12.83 -6.51
N ALA A 192 -48.05 12.09 -6.05
CA ALA A 192 -49.32 11.90 -6.74
C ALA A 192 -50.27 13.02 -6.35
#